data_ef326a68d705686adf51d512f788f2c1
#
_entry.id   ef326a68d705686adf51d512f788f2c1
#
_cell.length_a   1.000
_cell.length_b   1.000
_cell.length_c   1.000
_cell.angle_alpha   90.00
_cell.angle_beta   90.00
_cell.angle_gamma   90.00
#
_symmetry.space_group_name_H-M   'P 1'
#
loop_
_entity.id
_entity.type
_entity.pdbx_description
1 polymer ?
#
loop_
_entity_poly.entity_id
_entity_poly.type
_entity_poly.pdbx_seq_one_letter_code
_entity_poly.pdbx_strand_id
1 'polypeptide(L)'
;MAETVYIDSLEDTEVLLSKLSQPVRDWFKDKFPDFTEPQKMAIPSIVDGEHLLLCSPTGSGKTLTAFLTIIDKLVRLAMDGNLEKQLYCVYISPIKALANDIQRNLIGPLTEIKERFLPGRAQEIKVGLRTGDTPQSERQKMLRKPPHILITTPESLGLALASKRFRPLMHNLKWLIIDEMHSLVPTKRGTHLALTMALLDTLIANPVQRLGISATMEPLDEVAQFL
;
A
#
# COMPACT_ATOMS: atom_id res chain seq x y z
N MET A 1 -24.29 -1.15 5.03
CA MET A 1 -23.31 -1.12 3.93
C MET A 1 -22.79 0.30 3.86
N ALA A 2 -21.49 0.50 3.71
CA ALA A 2 -20.95 1.84 3.49
C ALA A 2 -21.47 2.38 2.14
N GLU A 3 -21.75 3.66 2.09
CA GLU A 3 -22.18 4.34 0.87
C GLU A 3 -20.97 4.55 -0.05
N THR A 4 -21.10 4.20 -1.33
CA THR A 4 -20.08 4.46 -2.34
C THR A 4 -20.23 5.88 -2.84
N VAL A 5 -19.17 6.69 -2.71
CA VAL A 5 -19.10 8.06 -3.21
C VAL A 5 -18.14 8.11 -4.39
N TYR A 6 -18.58 8.68 -5.51
CA TYR A 6 -17.71 8.88 -6.68
C TYR A 6 -16.98 10.21 -6.57
N ILE A 7 -15.66 10.17 -6.82
CA ILE A 7 -14.82 11.37 -6.84
C ILE A 7 -14.72 11.86 -8.29
N ASP A 8 -15.14 13.07 -8.54
CA ASP A 8 -15.15 13.72 -9.87
C ASP A 8 -14.33 15.03 -9.89
N SER A 9 -13.80 15.44 -8.73
CA SER A 9 -13.02 16.67 -8.59
C SER A 9 -11.51 16.39 -8.61
N LEU A 10 -10.77 17.31 -9.23
CA LEU A 10 -9.31 17.29 -9.25
C LEU A 10 -8.77 18.29 -8.23
N GLU A 11 -7.91 17.81 -7.34
CA GLU A 11 -7.22 18.69 -6.39
C GLU A 11 -6.09 19.46 -7.09
N ASP A 12 -5.78 20.65 -6.62
CA ASP A 12 -4.69 21.46 -7.13
C ASP A 12 -3.32 20.86 -6.78
N THR A 13 -2.38 20.95 -7.72
CA THR A 13 -1.02 20.42 -7.56
C THR A 13 -0.28 20.99 -6.36
N GLU A 14 -0.37 22.30 -6.12
CA GLU A 14 0.34 22.92 -5.00
C GLU A 14 -0.30 22.53 -3.66
N VAL A 15 -1.62 22.33 -3.63
CA VAL A 15 -2.33 21.80 -2.46
C VAL A 15 -1.85 20.39 -2.16
N LEU A 16 -1.77 19.51 -3.14
CA LEU A 16 -1.26 18.14 -2.96
C LEU A 16 0.19 18.13 -2.49
N LEU A 17 1.04 18.95 -3.10
CA LEU A 17 2.44 19.08 -2.70
C LEU A 17 2.59 19.59 -1.27
N SER A 18 1.70 20.48 -0.82
CA SER A 18 1.71 20.98 0.55
C SER A 18 1.37 19.91 1.59
N LYS A 19 0.60 18.89 1.19
CA LYS A 19 0.24 17.73 2.03
C LYS A 19 1.41 16.75 2.23
N LEU A 20 2.43 16.78 1.36
CA LEU A 20 3.60 15.90 1.44
C LEU A 20 4.69 16.49 2.35
N SER A 21 5.43 15.64 3.04
CA SER A 21 6.66 16.02 3.74
C SER A 21 7.70 16.56 2.77
N GLN A 22 8.59 17.44 3.25
CA GLN A 22 9.60 18.06 2.39
C GLN A 22 10.42 17.03 1.56
N PRO A 23 10.96 15.94 2.13
CA PRO A 23 11.75 14.98 1.35
C PRO A 23 10.95 14.30 0.23
N VAL A 24 9.68 13.95 0.48
CA VAL A 24 8.83 13.29 -0.51
C VAL A 24 8.38 14.27 -1.60
N ARG A 25 8.03 15.50 -1.20
CA ARG A 25 7.68 16.58 -2.12
C ARG A 25 8.85 16.93 -3.06
N ASP A 26 10.06 17.09 -2.52
CA ASP A 26 11.24 17.46 -3.28
C ASP A 26 11.62 16.32 -4.23
N TRP A 27 11.53 15.07 -3.80
CA TRP A 27 11.68 13.91 -4.65
C TRP A 27 10.64 13.88 -5.79
N PHE A 28 9.37 14.14 -5.47
CA PHE A 28 8.30 14.14 -6.48
C PHE A 28 8.54 15.22 -7.54
N LYS A 29 8.86 16.45 -7.13
CA LYS A 29 9.19 17.57 -8.04
C LYS A 29 10.41 17.30 -8.93
N ASP A 30 11.39 16.54 -8.43
CA ASP A 30 12.58 16.13 -9.22
C ASP A 30 12.24 15.10 -10.30
N LYS A 31 11.24 14.25 -10.06
CA LYS A 31 10.91 13.12 -10.93
C LYS A 31 9.75 13.37 -11.90
N PHE A 32 8.79 14.18 -11.51
CA PHE A 32 7.55 14.36 -12.25
C PHE A 32 7.22 15.83 -12.42
N PRO A 33 6.77 16.22 -13.62
CA PRO A 33 6.40 17.60 -13.89
C PRO A 33 5.09 17.99 -13.18
N ASP A 34 4.18 17.04 -12.98
CA ASP A 34 2.88 17.22 -12.34
C ASP A 34 2.31 15.87 -11.89
N PHE A 35 1.25 15.91 -11.06
CA PHE A 35 0.44 14.75 -10.76
C PHE A 35 -0.45 14.39 -11.96
N THR A 36 -0.68 13.09 -12.15
CA THR A 36 -1.69 12.62 -13.10
C THR A 36 -3.10 12.87 -12.57
N GLU A 37 -4.11 12.92 -13.45
CA GLU A 37 -5.51 13.11 -13.02
C GLU A 37 -5.95 12.08 -11.97
N PRO A 38 -5.70 10.76 -12.12
CA PRO A 38 -6.02 9.79 -11.08
C PRO A 38 -5.34 10.08 -9.73
N GLN A 39 -4.13 10.64 -9.76
CA GLN A 39 -3.42 11.05 -8.54
C GLN A 39 -4.10 12.26 -7.88
N LYS A 40 -4.47 13.25 -8.68
CA LYS A 40 -5.18 14.46 -8.21
C LYS A 40 -6.53 14.14 -7.58
N MET A 41 -7.22 13.11 -8.07
CA MET A 41 -8.49 12.63 -7.51
C MET A 41 -8.29 11.81 -6.23
N ALA A 42 -7.32 10.91 -6.22
CA ALA A 42 -7.20 9.87 -5.19
C ALA A 42 -6.41 10.29 -3.94
N ILE A 43 -5.36 11.12 -4.10
CA ILE A 43 -4.46 11.47 -3.00
C ILE A 43 -5.21 12.13 -1.83
N PRO A 44 -6.16 13.07 -2.02
CA PRO A 44 -6.90 13.67 -0.90
C PRO A 44 -7.55 12.62 0.00
N SER A 45 -8.37 11.73 -0.57
CA SER A 45 -9.05 10.68 0.19
C SER A 45 -8.08 9.71 0.88
N ILE A 46 -6.94 9.39 0.25
CA ILE A 46 -5.93 8.54 0.90
C ILE A 46 -5.30 9.24 2.10
N VAL A 47 -5.02 10.54 1.99
CA VAL A 47 -4.45 11.34 3.08
C VAL A 47 -5.44 11.43 4.24
N ASP A 48 -6.72 11.60 3.95
CA ASP A 48 -7.79 11.74 4.94
C ASP A 48 -8.18 10.40 5.60
N GLY A 49 -7.62 9.28 5.12
CA GLY A 49 -7.80 7.96 5.72
C GLY A 49 -9.02 7.19 5.21
N GLU A 50 -9.65 7.64 4.14
CA GLU A 50 -10.80 6.98 3.53
C GLU A 50 -10.42 5.70 2.80
N HIS A 51 -11.34 4.74 2.73
CA HIS A 51 -11.22 3.62 1.81
C HIS A 51 -11.36 4.11 0.38
N LEU A 52 -10.57 3.58 -0.54
CA LEU A 52 -10.57 4.04 -1.93
C LEU A 52 -10.44 2.88 -2.91
N LEU A 53 -11.26 2.92 -3.97
CA LEU A 53 -11.08 2.11 -5.17
C LEU A 53 -10.62 3.02 -6.31
N LEU A 54 -9.39 2.82 -6.81
CA LEU A 54 -8.83 3.57 -7.92
C LEU A 54 -8.83 2.75 -9.18
N CYS A 55 -9.76 3.06 -10.09
CA CYS A 55 -9.89 2.43 -11.40
C CYS A 55 -9.41 3.37 -12.48
N SER A 56 -8.35 3.02 -13.21
CA SER A 56 -7.89 3.78 -14.37
C SER A 56 -7.00 2.92 -15.27
N PRO A 57 -6.75 3.30 -16.54
CA PRO A 57 -5.91 2.53 -17.45
C PRO A 57 -4.51 2.25 -16.89
N THR A 58 -3.86 1.21 -17.42
CA THR A 58 -2.47 0.90 -17.06
C THR A 58 -1.54 2.05 -17.43
N GLY A 59 -0.51 2.30 -16.60
CA GLY A 59 0.43 3.40 -16.83
C GLY A 59 -0.02 4.78 -16.32
N SER A 60 -1.22 4.92 -15.76
CA SER A 60 -1.74 6.18 -15.22
C SER A 60 -1.17 6.58 -13.84
N GLY A 61 -0.25 5.79 -13.27
CA GLY A 61 0.39 6.08 -11.99
C GLY A 61 -0.33 5.56 -10.74
N LYS A 62 -1.36 4.69 -10.89
CA LYS A 62 -2.17 4.16 -9.77
C LYS A 62 -1.35 3.58 -8.61
N THR A 63 -0.41 2.72 -8.93
CA THR A 63 0.41 2.03 -7.92
C THR A 63 1.27 3.03 -7.16
N LEU A 64 1.86 4.01 -7.86
CA LEU A 64 2.59 5.10 -7.21
C LEU A 64 1.67 5.96 -6.34
N THR A 65 0.42 6.21 -6.75
CA THR A 65 -0.57 6.97 -5.97
C THR A 65 -0.75 6.37 -4.58
N ALA A 66 -1.00 5.08 -4.51
CA ALA A 66 -1.18 4.39 -3.23
C ALA A 66 0.11 4.37 -2.40
N PHE A 67 1.26 4.14 -3.02
CA PHE A 67 2.53 4.10 -2.29
C PHE A 67 3.02 5.49 -1.86
N LEU A 68 2.81 6.53 -2.66
CA LEU A 68 3.35 7.87 -2.38
C LEU A 68 2.89 8.39 -1.01
N THR A 69 1.60 8.27 -0.71
CA THR A 69 1.04 8.73 0.56
C THR A 69 1.50 7.87 1.74
N ILE A 70 1.64 6.57 1.54
CA ILE A 70 2.15 5.65 2.59
C ILE A 70 3.64 5.88 2.83
N ILE A 71 4.42 6.07 1.76
CA ILE A 71 5.84 6.45 1.86
C ILE A 71 5.96 7.75 2.67
N ASP A 72 5.16 8.77 2.35
CA ASP A 72 5.17 10.04 3.07
C ASP A 72 4.89 9.87 4.57
N LYS A 73 3.84 9.13 4.91
CA LYS A 73 3.50 8.85 6.32
C LYS A 73 4.62 8.10 7.04
N LEU A 74 5.27 7.12 6.40
CA LEU A 74 6.40 6.39 6.98
C LEU A 74 7.68 7.23 7.06
N VAL A 75 7.93 8.09 6.08
CA VAL A 75 9.05 9.04 6.08
C VAL A 75 8.94 10.02 7.25
N ARG A 76 7.74 10.55 7.53
CA ARG A 76 7.50 11.40 8.71
C ARG A 76 7.84 10.67 10.00
N LEU A 77 7.33 9.44 10.17
CA LEU A 77 7.66 8.63 11.35
C LEU A 77 9.15 8.35 11.47
N ALA A 78 9.84 8.10 10.34
CA ALA A 78 11.27 7.85 10.30
C ALA A 78 12.10 9.09 10.67
N MET A 79 11.68 10.27 10.24
CA MET A 79 12.33 11.55 10.59
C MET A 79 12.18 11.90 12.06
N ASP A 80 11.00 11.64 12.62
CA ASP A 80 10.66 11.92 14.02
C ASP A 80 11.24 10.87 15.00
N GLY A 81 11.88 9.82 14.49
CA GLY A 81 12.39 8.72 15.32
C GLY A 81 11.31 7.78 15.86
N ASN A 82 10.06 7.90 15.35
CA ASN A 82 8.87 7.20 15.82
C ASN A 82 8.50 5.99 14.95
N LEU A 83 9.37 5.59 14.01
CA LEU A 83 9.14 4.41 13.19
C LEU A 83 9.43 3.13 13.98
N GLU A 84 8.39 2.52 14.51
CA GLU A 84 8.50 1.30 15.32
C GLU A 84 8.80 0.06 14.47
N LYS A 85 9.36 -0.99 15.11
CA LYS A 85 9.65 -2.29 14.47
C LYS A 85 8.38 -3.13 14.32
N GLN A 86 7.46 -2.68 13.50
CA GLN A 86 6.17 -3.32 13.25
C GLN A 86 5.78 -3.26 11.78
N LEU A 87 4.74 -4.01 11.41
CA LEU A 87 4.15 -3.97 10.09
C LEU A 87 3.09 -2.87 10.03
N TYR A 88 3.25 -1.92 9.11
CA TYR A 88 2.31 -0.82 8.89
C TYR A 88 1.45 -1.02 7.65
N CYS A 89 2.00 -1.62 6.60
CA CYS A 89 1.33 -1.77 5.31
C CYS A 89 1.48 -3.18 4.77
N VAL A 90 0.39 -3.75 4.27
CA VAL A 90 0.40 -4.97 3.45
C VAL A 90 -0.04 -4.60 2.04
N TYR A 91 0.79 -4.94 1.06
CA TYR A 91 0.48 -4.82 -0.36
C TYR A 91 0.25 -6.21 -0.93
N ILE A 92 -0.94 -6.41 -1.48
CA ILE A 92 -1.38 -7.68 -2.06
C ILE A 92 -1.44 -7.55 -3.56
N SER A 93 -0.80 -8.46 -4.26
CA SER A 93 -0.96 -8.59 -5.69
C SER A 93 -1.02 -10.03 -6.15
N PRO A 94 -1.83 -10.33 -7.17
CA PRO A 94 -2.04 -11.69 -7.65
C PRO A 94 -0.86 -12.25 -8.44
N ILE A 95 0.06 -11.42 -8.93
CA ILE A 95 1.05 -11.81 -9.94
C ILE A 95 2.46 -11.82 -9.34
N LYS A 96 3.22 -12.89 -9.61
CA LYS A 96 4.63 -12.99 -9.25
C LYS A 96 5.55 -12.05 -10.07
N ALA A 97 5.08 -11.55 -11.20
CA ALA A 97 5.83 -10.65 -12.11
C ALA A 97 6.01 -9.21 -11.62
N LEU A 98 5.61 -8.92 -10.38
CA LEU A 98 5.61 -7.62 -9.73
C LEU A 98 6.96 -7.02 -9.41
N ALA A 99 8.06 -7.74 -9.60
CA ALA A 99 9.37 -7.24 -9.20
C ALA A 99 9.69 -5.86 -9.80
N ASN A 100 9.32 -5.63 -11.07
CA ASN A 100 9.59 -4.36 -11.76
C ASN A 100 8.68 -3.23 -11.27
N ASP A 101 7.38 -3.51 -11.05
CA ASP A 101 6.44 -2.49 -10.59
C ASP A 101 6.72 -2.06 -9.14
N ILE A 102 7.05 -3.02 -8.29
CA ILE A 102 7.47 -2.76 -6.92
C ILE A 102 8.80 -2.01 -6.88
N GLN A 103 9.76 -2.43 -7.73
CA GLN A 103 11.04 -1.72 -7.83
C GLN A 103 10.82 -0.27 -8.25
N ARG A 104 9.96 -0.04 -9.24
CA ARG A 104 9.70 1.29 -9.80
C ARG A 104 8.87 2.18 -8.87
N ASN A 105 7.83 1.65 -8.25
CA ASN A 105 6.83 2.44 -7.53
C ASN A 105 7.03 2.46 -6.01
N LEU A 106 7.91 1.61 -5.46
CA LEU A 106 8.15 1.54 -4.02
C LEU A 106 9.65 1.57 -3.68
N ILE A 107 10.44 0.59 -4.13
CA ILE A 107 11.85 0.44 -3.72
C ILE A 107 12.69 1.61 -4.23
N GLY A 108 12.56 1.94 -5.53
CA GLY A 108 13.26 3.07 -6.15
C GLY A 108 12.98 4.39 -5.42
N PRO A 109 11.71 4.81 -5.29
CA PRO A 109 11.33 5.99 -4.53
C PRO A 109 11.90 6.01 -3.10
N LEU A 110 11.76 4.93 -2.34
CA LEU A 110 12.29 4.85 -0.97
C LEU A 110 13.81 5.01 -0.93
N THR A 111 14.53 4.39 -1.87
CA THR A 111 15.99 4.48 -1.96
C THR A 111 16.42 5.90 -2.30
N GLU A 112 15.83 6.51 -3.33
CA GLU A 112 16.17 7.87 -3.76
C GLU A 112 15.82 8.92 -2.70
N ILE A 113 14.66 8.81 -2.06
CA ILE A 113 14.27 9.71 -0.96
C ILE A 113 15.27 9.59 0.18
N LYS A 114 15.65 8.35 0.57
CA LYS A 114 16.63 8.12 1.63
C LYS A 114 17.99 8.73 1.31
N GLU A 115 18.49 8.51 0.10
CA GLU A 115 19.85 8.92 -0.27
C GLU A 115 19.99 10.41 -0.54
N ARG A 116 18.95 11.04 -1.12
CA ARG A 116 19.07 12.41 -1.63
C ARG A 116 18.36 13.46 -0.79
N PHE A 117 17.30 13.09 -0.09
CA PHE A 117 16.39 14.05 0.54
C PHE A 117 16.18 13.84 2.04
N LEU A 118 16.54 12.64 2.59
CA LEU A 118 16.41 12.40 4.03
C LEU A 118 17.68 12.78 4.79
N PRO A 119 17.53 13.38 5.98
CA PRO A 119 18.67 13.57 6.89
C PRO A 119 19.31 12.23 7.26
N GLY A 120 20.63 12.16 7.36
CA GLY A 120 21.39 10.94 7.64
C GLY A 120 21.08 10.22 8.96
N ARG A 121 20.19 10.77 9.81
CA ARG A 121 19.70 10.18 11.06
C ARG A 121 18.32 9.55 10.98
N ALA A 122 17.64 9.64 9.84
CA ALA A 122 16.32 9.05 9.69
C ALA A 122 16.37 7.51 9.77
N GLN A 123 15.36 6.93 10.42
CA GLN A 123 15.24 5.47 10.53
C GLN A 123 14.99 4.83 9.17
N GLU A 124 15.50 3.62 8.97
CA GLU A 124 15.34 2.88 7.72
C GLU A 124 13.94 2.28 7.57
N ILE A 125 13.23 2.62 6.49
CA ILE A 125 11.98 1.97 6.12
C ILE A 125 12.29 0.64 5.43
N LYS A 126 11.79 -0.47 6.01
CA LYS A 126 12.07 -1.83 5.54
C LYS A 126 10.90 -2.39 4.75
N VAL A 127 11.20 -2.97 3.60
CA VAL A 127 10.26 -3.69 2.76
C VAL A 127 10.58 -5.18 2.81
N GLY A 128 9.56 -6.02 2.96
CA GLY A 128 9.68 -7.48 2.94
C GLY A 128 8.81 -8.09 1.87
N LEU A 129 9.29 -9.16 1.24
CA LEU A 129 8.55 -9.96 0.26
C LEU A 129 8.23 -11.34 0.83
N ARG A 130 6.93 -11.69 0.90
CA ARG A 130 6.47 -13.00 1.32
C ARG A 130 5.52 -13.59 0.29
N THR A 131 6.01 -14.54 -0.48
CA THR A 131 5.26 -15.31 -1.46
C THR A 131 5.39 -16.81 -1.17
N GLY A 132 4.78 -17.66 -1.99
CA GLY A 132 4.95 -19.10 -1.89
C GLY A 132 6.42 -19.55 -1.96
N ASP A 133 7.24 -18.84 -2.74
CA ASP A 133 8.63 -19.16 -3.01
C ASP A 133 9.61 -18.57 -1.98
N THR A 134 9.12 -17.73 -1.04
CA THR A 134 9.99 -17.12 -0.02
C THR A 134 10.60 -18.20 0.88
N PRO A 135 11.94 -18.29 0.99
CA PRO A 135 12.61 -19.28 1.83
C PRO A 135 12.21 -19.20 3.30
N GLN A 136 12.25 -20.33 4.00
CA GLN A 136 11.90 -20.41 5.42
C GLN A 136 12.78 -19.50 6.30
N SER A 137 14.06 -19.36 5.96
CA SER A 137 15.00 -18.45 6.62
C SER A 137 14.56 -17.00 6.56
N GLU A 138 14.12 -16.52 5.39
CA GLU A 138 13.61 -15.15 5.21
C GLU A 138 12.28 -14.95 5.96
N ARG A 139 11.38 -15.94 5.93
CA ARG A 139 10.14 -15.90 6.73
C ARG A 139 10.44 -15.78 8.22
N GLN A 140 11.45 -16.49 8.73
CA GLN A 140 11.86 -16.39 10.14
C GLN A 140 12.56 -15.06 10.47
N LYS A 141 13.30 -14.50 9.51
CA LYS A 141 13.91 -13.17 9.65
C LYS A 141 12.84 -12.09 9.82
N MET A 142 11.74 -12.16 9.05
CA MET A 142 10.61 -11.23 9.18
C MET A 142 9.93 -11.31 10.55
N LEU A 143 9.89 -12.49 11.20
CA LEU A 143 9.35 -12.61 12.55
C LEU A 143 10.22 -11.92 13.61
N ARG A 144 11.54 -11.88 13.40
CA ARG A 144 12.49 -11.24 14.35
C ARG A 144 12.66 -9.77 14.07
N LYS A 145 12.58 -9.39 12.79
CA LYS A 145 12.75 -8.01 12.30
C LYS A 145 11.62 -7.74 11.29
N PRO A 146 10.42 -7.40 11.77
CA PRO A 146 9.29 -7.14 10.90
C PRO A 146 9.61 -6.06 9.87
N PRO A 147 9.22 -6.24 8.59
CA PRO A 147 9.24 -5.15 7.63
C PRO A 147 8.15 -4.13 7.98
N HIS A 148 8.32 -2.89 7.57
CA HIS A 148 7.29 -1.86 7.70
C HIS A 148 6.23 -1.98 6.60
N ILE A 149 6.64 -2.45 5.40
CA ILE A 149 5.78 -2.76 4.27
C ILE A 149 6.00 -4.24 3.90
N LEU A 150 4.94 -5.01 3.86
CA LEU A 150 4.95 -6.41 3.41
C LEU A 150 4.29 -6.53 2.05
N ILE A 151 5.03 -7.04 1.08
CA ILE A 151 4.52 -7.40 -0.24
C ILE A 151 4.18 -8.89 -0.22
N THR A 152 2.97 -9.24 -0.66
CA THR A 152 2.51 -10.62 -0.59
C THR A 152 1.50 -10.97 -1.69
N THR A 153 1.13 -12.25 -1.79
CA THR A 153 0.00 -12.72 -2.60
C THR A 153 -1.20 -13.06 -1.70
N PRO A 154 -2.43 -13.13 -2.25
CA PRO A 154 -3.61 -13.51 -1.47
C PRO A 154 -3.42 -14.81 -0.66
N GLU A 155 -2.87 -15.84 -1.30
CA GLU A 155 -2.64 -17.15 -0.68
C GLU A 155 -1.61 -17.07 0.45
N SER A 156 -0.53 -16.31 0.20
CA SER A 156 0.54 -16.15 1.19
C SER A 156 0.10 -15.34 2.40
N LEU A 157 -0.82 -14.38 2.22
CA LEU A 157 -1.43 -13.66 3.33
C LEU A 157 -2.29 -14.60 4.18
N GLY A 158 -3.15 -15.42 3.57
CA GLY A 158 -3.95 -16.40 4.29
C GLY A 158 -3.09 -17.35 5.13
N LEU A 159 -2.00 -17.86 4.54
CA LEU A 159 -1.03 -18.71 5.26
C LEU A 159 -0.31 -17.94 6.39
N ALA A 160 -0.05 -16.64 6.20
CA ALA A 160 0.55 -15.79 7.24
C ALA A 160 -0.40 -15.62 8.43
N LEU A 161 -1.67 -15.36 8.18
CA LEU A 161 -2.70 -15.22 9.21
C LEU A 161 -3.01 -16.56 9.94
N ALA A 162 -2.88 -17.69 9.26
CA ALA A 162 -2.98 -19.01 9.88
C ALA A 162 -1.81 -19.30 10.85
N SER A 163 -0.66 -18.64 10.67
CA SER A 163 0.51 -18.83 11.51
C SER A 163 0.39 -18.11 12.84
N LYS A 164 0.36 -18.86 13.95
CA LYS A 164 0.35 -18.30 15.32
C LYS A 164 1.51 -17.32 15.58
N ARG A 165 2.64 -17.50 14.92
CA ARG A 165 3.84 -16.64 15.09
C ARG A 165 3.81 -15.38 14.23
N PHE A 166 3.13 -15.40 13.09
CA PHE A 166 3.09 -14.27 12.17
C PHE A 166 1.87 -13.36 12.43
N ARG A 167 0.76 -13.94 12.88
CA ARG A 167 -0.49 -13.23 13.19
C ARG A 167 -0.30 -11.99 14.06
N PRO A 168 0.50 -12.00 15.15
CA PRO A 168 0.69 -10.81 15.99
C PRO A 168 1.30 -9.62 15.26
N LEU A 169 2.03 -9.83 14.16
CA LEU A 169 2.61 -8.73 13.38
C LEU A 169 1.55 -7.88 12.69
N MET A 170 0.34 -8.41 12.48
CA MET A 170 -0.77 -7.72 11.83
C MET A 170 -1.54 -6.78 12.77
N HIS A 171 -1.32 -6.88 14.09
CA HIS A 171 -2.14 -6.20 15.10
C HIS A 171 -2.22 -4.69 14.92
N ASN A 172 -1.12 -4.05 14.53
CA ASN A 172 -1.01 -2.60 14.34
C ASN A 172 -0.99 -2.20 12.86
N LEU A 173 -1.51 -3.04 11.97
CA LEU A 173 -1.61 -2.74 10.55
C LEU A 173 -2.46 -1.47 10.33
N LYS A 174 -2.01 -0.58 9.44
CA LYS A 174 -2.69 0.68 9.14
C LYS A 174 -3.23 0.72 7.72
N TRP A 175 -2.53 0.06 6.78
CA TRP A 175 -2.87 0.12 5.36
C TRP A 175 -2.86 -1.27 4.72
N LEU A 176 -3.89 -1.51 3.91
CA LEU A 176 -4.02 -2.67 3.05
C LEU A 176 -4.21 -2.20 1.61
N ILE A 177 -3.23 -2.46 0.75
CA ILE A 177 -3.34 -2.18 -0.67
C ILE A 177 -3.64 -3.50 -1.39
N ILE A 178 -4.66 -3.50 -2.24
CA ILE A 178 -5.02 -4.63 -3.09
C ILE A 178 -4.87 -4.19 -4.54
N ASP A 179 -3.87 -4.73 -5.20
CA ASP A 179 -3.58 -4.40 -6.60
C ASP A 179 -4.18 -5.42 -7.56
N GLU A 180 -4.40 -5.00 -8.80
CA GLU A 180 -4.98 -5.82 -9.88
C GLU A 180 -6.35 -6.43 -9.50
N MET A 181 -7.22 -5.66 -8.82
CA MET A 181 -8.51 -6.14 -8.33
C MET A 181 -9.37 -6.78 -9.43
N HIS A 182 -9.33 -6.26 -10.66
CA HIS A 182 -10.04 -6.83 -11.80
C HIS A 182 -9.68 -8.29 -12.10
N SER A 183 -8.46 -8.71 -11.75
CA SER A 183 -7.99 -10.09 -11.92
C SER A 183 -8.29 -10.99 -10.70
N LEU A 184 -8.61 -10.39 -9.55
CA LEU A 184 -8.88 -11.09 -8.29
C LEU A 184 -10.38 -11.28 -8.04
N VAL A 185 -11.13 -10.18 -8.03
CA VAL A 185 -12.53 -10.14 -7.56
C VAL A 185 -13.41 -11.21 -8.21
N PRO A 186 -13.40 -11.42 -9.56
CA PRO A 186 -14.28 -12.38 -10.21
C PRO A 186 -13.84 -13.84 -10.04
N THR A 187 -12.85 -14.13 -9.19
CA THR A 187 -12.22 -15.46 -9.11
C THR A 187 -12.34 -16.09 -7.72
N LYS A 188 -12.07 -17.40 -7.62
CA LYS A 188 -11.94 -18.11 -6.33
C LYS A 188 -10.84 -17.49 -5.45
N ARG A 189 -9.83 -16.85 -6.03
CA ARG A 189 -8.77 -16.15 -5.30
C ARG A 189 -9.34 -14.91 -4.61
N GLY A 190 -10.27 -14.19 -5.26
CA GLY A 190 -10.98 -13.08 -4.65
C GLY A 190 -11.84 -13.53 -3.48
N THR A 191 -12.61 -14.61 -3.61
CA THR A 191 -13.36 -15.18 -2.48
C THR A 191 -12.44 -15.54 -1.31
N HIS A 192 -11.31 -16.19 -1.59
CA HIS A 192 -10.31 -16.50 -0.56
C HIS A 192 -9.74 -15.22 0.09
N LEU A 193 -9.48 -14.18 -0.70
CA LEU A 193 -8.98 -12.91 -0.18
C LEU A 193 -10.03 -12.21 0.69
N ALA A 194 -11.30 -12.20 0.29
CA ALA A 194 -12.39 -11.63 1.09
C ALA A 194 -12.49 -12.31 2.48
N LEU A 195 -12.43 -13.65 2.52
CA LEU A 195 -12.39 -14.39 3.78
C LEU A 195 -11.13 -14.08 4.60
N THR A 196 -10.01 -13.92 3.94
CA THR A 196 -8.72 -13.56 4.58
C THR A 196 -8.78 -12.16 5.19
N MET A 197 -9.42 -11.19 4.50
CA MET A 197 -9.64 -9.84 5.01
C MET A 197 -10.59 -9.83 6.19
N ALA A 198 -11.70 -10.57 6.13
CA ALA A 198 -12.62 -10.73 7.26
C ALA A 198 -11.91 -11.31 8.50
N LEU A 199 -11.03 -12.30 8.31
CA LEU A 199 -10.20 -12.81 9.40
C LEU A 199 -9.23 -11.74 9.91
N LEU A 200 -8.59 -10.97 9.02
CA LEU A 200 -7.68 -9.89 9.39
C LEU A 200 -8.38 -8.87 10.28
N ASP A 201 -9.61 -8.48 9.97
CA ASP A 201 -10.40 -7.52 10.75
C ASP A 201 -10.61 -7.96 12.21
N THR A 202 -10.63 -9.26 12.46
CA THR A 202 -10.72 -9.79 13.84
C THR A 202 -9.41 -9.73 14.63
N LEU A 203 -8.29 -9.45 13.96
CA LEU A 203 -6.94 -9.51 14.53
C LEU A 203 -6.30 -8.15 14.74
N ILE A 204 -6.79 -7.13 14.04
CA ILE A 204 -6.26 -5.77 14.08
C ILE A 204 -6.85 -4.97 15.24
N ALA A 205 -6.03 -4.05 15.79
CA ALA A 205 -6.46 -3.21 16.90
C ALA A 205 -7.37 -2.05 16.49
N ASN A 206 -7.18 -1.54 15.27
CA ASN A 206 -7.90 -0.39 14.73
C ASN A 206 -8.30 -0.65 13.28
N PRO A 207 -9.35 -0.02 12.76
CA PRO A 207 -9.73 -0.14 11.35
C PRO A 207 -8.54 0.14 10.42
N VAL A 208 -8.35 -0.72 9.43
CA VAL A 208 -7.30 -0.59 8.41
C VAL A 208 -7.86 0.14 7.20
N GLN A 209 -7.18 1.20 6.77
CA GLN A 209 -7.51 1.85 5.51
C GLN A 209 -7.22 0.89 4.34
N ARG A 210 -8.20 0.69 3.45
CA ARG A 210 -8.12 -0.20 2.31
C ARG A 210 -8.07 0.59 1.02
N LEU A 211 -7.09 0.28 0.19
CA LEU A 211 -6.86 0.89 -1.10
C LEU A 211 -6.90 -0.18 -2.18
N GLY A 212 -7.94 -0.17 -3.00
CA GLY A 212 -8.07 -1.03 -4.16
C GLY A 212 -7.51 -0.34 -5.41
N ILE A 213 -6.69 -1.05 -6.16
CA ILE A 213 -6.14 -0.58 -7.44
C ILE A 213 -6.59 -1.55 -8.52
N SER A 214 -7.11 -1.01 -9.62
CA SER A 214 -7.61 -1.83 -10.72
C SER A 214 -7.39 -1.16 -12.08
N ALA A 215 -7.30 -1.97 -13.13
CA ALA A 215 -7.66 -1.50 -14.45
C ALA A 215 -9.16 -1.16 -14.50
N THR A 216 -9.61 -0.55 -15.60
CA THR A 216 -11.04 -0.29 -15.81
C THR A 216 -11.85 -1.58 -15.71
N MET A 217 -12.89 -1.58 -14.88
CA MET A 217 -13.79 -2.72 -14.69
C MET A 217 -15.18 -2.23 -14.30
N GLU A 218 -16.19 -3.06 -14.51
CA GLU A 218 -17.59 -2.83 -14.15
C GLU A 218 -18.19 -4.10 -13.58
N PRO A 219 -19.18 -4.02 -12.69
CA PRO A 219 -19.71 -2.78 -12.06
C PRO A 219 -18.83 -2.31 -10.90
N LEU A 220 -18.55 -1.01 -10.84
CA LEU A 220 -17.65 -0.40 -9.84
C LEU A 220 -18.16 -0.57 -8.39
N ASP A 221 -19.48 -0.46 -8.19
CA ASP A 221 -20.09 -0.57 -6.86
C ASP A 221 -19.86 -1.95 -6.23
N GLU A 222 -20.00 -3.02 -7.00
CA GLU A 222 -19.74 -4.38 -6.51
C GLU A 222 -18.27 -4.57 -6.13
N VAL A 223 -17.37 -3.99 -6.90
CA VAL A 223 -15.94 -4.04 -6.63
C VAL A 223 -15.56 -3.19 -5.43
N ALA A 224 -16.18 -2.02 -5.27
CA ALA A 224 -15.99 -1.17 -4.09
C ALA A 224 -16.45 -1.87 -2.81
N GLN A 225 -17.54 -2.63 -2.86
CA GLN A 225 -18.03 -3.42 -1.72
C GLN A 225 -17.09 -4.57 -1.30
N PHE A 226 -16.15 -4.95 -2.17
CA PHE A 226 -15.11 -5.93 -1.84
C PHE A 226 -14.08 -5.36 -0.85
N LEU A 227 -13.91 -4.02 -0.83
CA LEU A 227 -13.00 -3.33 0.09
C LEU A 227 -13.65 -3.12 1.45
#